data_6cca17cb838befaacf67e65150eb60ee
#
_entry.id   6cca17cb838befaacf67e65150eb60ee
#
_cell.length_a   1.000
_cell.length_b   1.000
_cell.length_c   1.000
_cell.angle_alpha   90.00
_cell.angle_beta   90.00
_cell.angle_gamma   90.00
#
_symmetry.space_group_name_H-M   'P 1'
#
loop_
_entity.id
_entity.type
_entity.pdbx_description
1 polymer ?
#
loop_
_entity_poly.entity_id
_entity_poly.type
_entity_poly.pdbx_seq_one_letter_code
_entity_poly.pdbx_strand_id
1 'polypeptide(L)'
;MTTGELEHPRAEELQVGPILLALADANRRRVVAELAERPEEERLCASFDLPVGKSSRTRHWRVLREAGLVYQRDAGNGLYMRLRKEDLDRRFPGLIQAVIAAG
;
A
#
# COMPACT_ATOMS: atom_id res chain seq x y z
N MET A 1 4.08 15.00 20.96
CA MET A 1 3.48 14.31 19.85
C MET A 1 4.43 13.34 19.16
N THR A 2 4.01 12.16 18.96
CA THR A 2 4.85 11.14 18.35
C THR A 2 4.70 11.17 16.84
N THR A 3 5.81 11.33 16.12
CA THR A 3 5.81 11.15 14.68
C THR A 3 5.99 9.67 14.38
N GLY A 4 5.53 9.24 13.22
CA GLY A 4 5.81 7.92 12.73
C GLY A 4 4.80 6.84 13.07
N GLU A 5 3.95 7.09 14.05
CA GLU A 5 2.96 6.11 14.48
C GLU A 5 1.68 6.30 13.68
N LEU A 6 1.50 5.51 12.64
CA LEU A 6 0.28 5.50 11.86
C LEU A 6 -0.49 4.22 12.17
N GLU A 7 -1.80 4.33 12.21
CA GLU A 7 -2.64 3.17 12.48
C GLU A 7 -2.72 2.25 11.27
N HIS A 8 -2.58 0.96 11.55
CA HIS A 8 -2.67 -0.08 10.53
C HIS A 8 -3.60 -1.18 11.02
N PRO A 9 -4.41 -1.78 10.14
CA PRO A 9 -5.15 -2.97 10.53
C PRO A 9 -4.19 -4.11 10.81
N ARG A 10 -4.54 -4.94 11.78
CA ARG A 10 -3.77 -6.14 12.06
C ARG A 10 -4.00 -7.17 10.97
N ALA A 11 -3.08 -8.12 10.81
CA ALA A 11 -3.18 -9.12 9.77
C ALA A 11 -4.52 -9.86 9.80
N GLU A 12 -4.99 -10.23 10.98
CA GLU A 12 -6.26 -10.95 11.13
C GLU A 12 -7.48 -10.08 10.84
N GLU A 13 -7.32 -8.77 10.74
CA GLU A 13 -8.41 -7.85 10.44
C GLU A 13 -8.55 -7.58 8.93
N LEU A 14 -7.62 -8.04 8.12
CA LEU A 14 -7.65 -7.79 6.69
C LEU A 14 -8.85 -8.46 6.03
N GLN A 15 -9.53 -7.73 5.15
CA GLN A 15 -10.70 -8.21 4.43
C GLN A 15 -10.50 -8.00 2.94
N VAL A 16 -10.98 -8.94 2.15
CA VAL A 16 -10.77 -8.89 0.69
C VAL A 16 -11.51 -7.73 0.04
N GLY A 17 -12.70 -7.37 0.54
CA GLY A 17 -13.48 -6.27 -0.04
C GLY A 17 -12.72 -4.96 -0.10
N PRO A 18 -12.27 -4.43 1.04
CA PRO A 18 -11.47 -3.20 1.04
C PRO A 18 -10.19 -3.30 0.19
N ILE A 19 -9.55 -4.47 0.17
CA ILE A 19 -8.37 -4.69 -0.65
C ILE A 19 -8.72 -4.55 -2.14
N LEU A 20 -9.80 -5.18 -2.57
CA LEU A 20 -10.22 -5.09 -3.97
C LEU A 20 -10.63 -3.66 -4.35
N LEU A 21 -11.30 -2.95 -3.42
CA LEU A 21 -11.65 -1.55 -3.66
C LEU A 21 -10.40 -0.68 -3.82
N ALA A 22 -9.41 -0.89 -2.98
CA ALA A 22 -8.15 -0.15 -3.09
C ALA A 22 -7.49 -0.44 -4.44
N LEU A 23 -7.50 -1.68 -4.88
CA LEU A 23 -6.87 -2.10 -6.12
C LEU A 23 -7.70 -1.78 -7.36
N ALA A 24 -8.93 -1.29 -7.20
CA ALA A 24 -9.75 -0.90 -8.33
C ALA A 24 -9.20 0.34 -9.05
N ASP A 25 -8.46 1.18 -8.34
CA ASP A 25 -7.85 2.38 -8.92
C ASP A 25 -6.51 2.02 -9.58
N ALA A 26 -6.34 2.45 -10.83
CA ALA A 26 -5.15 2.10 -11.61
C ALA A 26 -3.87 2.65 -10.99
N ASN A 27 -3.91 3.85 -10.40
CA ASN A 27 -2.73 4.42 -9.78
C ASN A 27 -2.32 3.62 -8.55
N ARG A 28 -3.27 3.19 -7.75
CA ARG A 28 -2.98 2.38 -6.59
C ARG A 28 -2.46 1.00 -6.97
N ARG A 29 -3.02 0.38 -8.04
CA ARG A 29 -2.48 -0.88 -8.56
C ARG A 29 -1.03 -0.73 -9.00
N ARG A 30 -0.71 0.39 -9.64
CA ARG A 30 0.65 0.66 -10.09
C ARG A 30 1.61 0.74 -8.90
N VAL A 31 1.21 1.44 -7.85
CA VAL A 31 2.04 1.54 -6.64
C VAL A 31 2.29 0.17 -6.04
N VAL A 32 1.24 -0.64 -5.93
CA VAL A 32 1.37 -1.99 -5.37
C VAL A 32 2.28 -2.85 -6.23
N ALA A 33 2.15 -2.76 -7.55
CA ALA A 33 3.00 -3.51 -8.47
C ALA A 33 4.48 -3.13 -8.30
N GLU A 34 4.75 -1.84 -8.18
CA GLU A 34 6.13 -1.37 -7.99
C GLU A 34 6.69 -1.82 -6.64
N LEU A 35 5.87 -1.75 -5.59
CA LEU A 35 6.30 -2.22 -4.27
C LEU A 35 6.53 -3.73 -4.26
N ALA A 36 5.77 -4.47 -5.04
CA ALA A 36 5.91 -5.92 -5.11
C ALA A 36 7.21 -6.38 -5.75
N GLU A 37 7.85 -5.51 -6.54
CA GLU A 37 9.15 -5.84 -7.13
C GLU A 37 10.24 -6.00 -6.08
N ARG A 38 10.13 -5.25 -4.98
CA ARG A 38 11.07 -5.32 -3.86
C ARG A 38 10.28 -5.22 -2.55
N PRO A 39 9.57 -6.28 -2.20
CA PRO A 39 8.57 -6.19 -1.12
C PRO A 39 9.17 -5.94 0.25
N GLU A 40 10.45 -6.21 0.44
CA GLU A 40 11.11 -5.99 1.73
C GLU A 40 11.64 -4.57 1.90
N GLU A 41 11.63 -3.79 0.83
CA GLU A 41 12.20 -2.43 0.88
C GLU A 41 11.12 -1.39 1.07
N GLU A 42 11.43 -0.42 1.93
CA GLU A 42 10.61 0.77 2.04
C GLU A 42 10.92 1.72 0.89
N ARG A 43 9.89 2.37 0.37
CA ARG A 43 10.06 3.44 -0.61
C ARG A 43 9.45 4.72 -0.08
N LEU A 44 10.13 5.83 -0.36
CA LEU A 44 9.59 7.16 -0.07
C LEU A 44 8.34 7.39 -0.93
N CYS A 45 7.24 7.74 -0.28
CA CYS A 45 5.98 7.92 -1.00
C CYS A 45 6.09 8.98 -2.10
N ALA A 46 6.86 10.03 -1.87
CA ALA A 46 7.07 11.08 -2.87
C ALA A 46 7.85 10.60 -4.09
N SER A 47 8.49 9.44 -4.03
CA SER A 47 9.27 8.92 -5.15
C SER A 47 8.41 8.28 -6.25
N PHE A 48 7.14 8.00 -5.97
CA PHE A 48 6.26 7.45 -6.99
C PHE A 48 5.83 8.53 -7.97
N ASP A 49 5.98 8.23 -9.25
CA ASP A 49 5.59 9.15 -10.31
C ASP A 49 4.17 8.84 -10.74
N LEU A 50 3.21 9.56 -10.17
CA LEU A 50 1.80 9.38 -10.47
C LEU A 50 1.24 10.65 -11.08
N PRO A 51 0.39 10.53 -12.11
CA PRO A 51 -0.17 11.70 -12.81
C PRO A 51 -1.36 12.28 -12.05
N VAL A 52 -1.18 12.56 -10.76
CA VAL A 52 -2.24 13.08 -9.90
C VAL A 52 -1.68 14.15 -8.99
N GLY A 53 -2.55 15.03 -8.49
CA GLY A 53 -2.15 16.09 -7.60
C GLY A 53 -1.87 15.61 -6.19
N LYS A 54 -1.43 16.54 -5.35
CA LYS A 54 -0.98 16.24 -4.00
C LYS A 54 -2.08 15.66 -3.12
N SER A 55 -3.29 16.22 -3.17
CA SER A 55 -4.37 15.74 -2.33
C SER A 55 -4.84 14.34 -2.75
N SER A 56 -4.82 14.06 -4.05
CA SER A 56 -5.13 12.70 -4.55
C SER A 56 -4.08 11.70 -4.11
N ARG A 57 -2.80 12.09 -4.13
CA ARG A 57 -1.72 11.23 -3.63
C ARG A 57 -1.94 10.89 -2.18
N THR A 58 -2.20 11.88 -1.35
CA THR A 58 -2.42 11.68 0.08
C THR A 58 -3.57 10.72 0.33
N ARG A 59 -4.63 10.85 -0.47
CA ARG A 59 -5.77 9.94 -0.37
C ARG A 59 -5.39 8.52 -0.77
N HIS A 60 -4.63 8.36 -1.85
CA HIS A 60 -4.17 7.04 -2.28
C HIS A 60 -3.36 6.35 -1.18
N TRP A 61 -2.45 7.09 -0.53
CA TRP A 61 -1.64 6.53 0.54
C TRP A 61 -2.51 6.04 1.69
N ARG A 62 -3.49 6.84 2.07
CA ARG A 62 -4.41 6.47 3.15
C ARG A 62 -5.25 5.24 2.80
N VAL A 63 -5.77 5.19 1.58
CA VAL A 63 -6.58 4.05 1.14
C VAL A 63 -5.75 2.76 1.18
N LEU A 64 -4.52 2.81 0.69
CA LEU A 64 -3.64 1.64 0.70
C LEU A 64 -3.34 1.17 2.12
N ARG A 65 -3.08 2.12 3.03
CA ARG A 65 -2.79 1.79 4.42
C ARG A 65 -4.00 1.19 5.12
N GLU A 66 -5.16 1.83 4.98
CA GLU A 66 -6.38 1.39 5.68
C GLU A 66 -6.87 0.05 5.17
N ALA A 67 -6.64 -0.24 3.91
CA ALA A 67 -6.99 -1.55 3.34
C ALA A 67 -6.04 -2.66 3.81
N GLY A 68 -4.89 -2.29 4.36
CA GLY A 68 -3.92 -3.27 4.82
C GLY A 68 -2.96 -3.76 3.75
N LEU A 69 -2.84 -3.02 2.65
CA LEU A 69 -1.92 -3.40 1.57
C LEU A 69 -0.49 -3.00 1.87
N VAL A 70 -0.30 -1.92 2.60
CA VAL A 70 1.05 -1.40 2.88
C VAL A 70 1.22 -1.04 4.34
N TYR A 71 2.46 -1.14 4.81
CA TYR A 71 2.89 -0.46 6.03
C TYR A 71 3.42 0.92 5.64
N GLN A 72 3.07 1.92 6.43
CA GLN A 72 3.57 3.28 6.23
C GLN A 72 4.23 3.76 7.51
N ARG A 73 5.29 4.52 7.34
CA ARG A 73 6.04 5.09 8.46
C ARG A 73 6.32 6.55 8.16
N ASP A 74 5.96 7.41 9.10
CA ASP A 74 6.28 8.83 9.03
C ASP A 74 7.64 9.05 9.68
N ALA A 75 8.64 9.36 8.86
CA ALA A 75 10.01 9.54 9.33
C ALA A 75 10.31 10.98 9.74
N GLY A 76 9.29 11.84 9.73
CA GLY A 76 9.47 13.26 10.04
C GLY A 76 9.88 14.09 8.83
N ASN A 77 10.77 13.57 8.00
CA ASN A 77 11.18 14.22 6.75
C ASN A 77 10.53 13.60 5.52
N GLY A 78 9.63 12.64 5.72
CA GLY A 78 8.93 12.01 4.62
C GLY A 78 8.18 10.78 5.08
N LEU A 79 7.28 10.34 4.24
CA LEU A 79 6.45 9.17 4.47
C LEU A 79 7.00 8.01 3.63
N TYR A 80 7.27 6.88 4.26
CA TYR A 80 7.79 5.69 3.61
C TYR A 80 6.75 4.59 3.67
N MET A 81 6.75 3.70 2.69
CA MET A 81 5.87 2.55 2.71
C MET A 81 6.49 1.33 2.06
N ARG A 82 5.99 0.15 2.47
CA ARG A 82 6.34 -1.13 1.85
C ARG A 82 5.11 -2.02 1.79
N LEU A 83 5.14 -2.98 0.87
CA LEU A 83 4.04 -3.93 0.72
C LEU A 83 4.00 -4.89 1.93
N ARG A 84 2.80 -5.18 2.38
CA ARG A 84 2.61 -6.16 3.45
C ARG A 84 2.53 -7.57 2.85
N LYS A 85 3.57 -7.96 2.16
CA LYS A 85 3.57 -9.19 1.37
C LYS A 85 3.25 -10.43 2.18
N GLU A 86 3.88 -10.56 3.35
CA GLU A 86 3.69 -11.77 4.16
C GLU A 86 2.25 -11.92 4.64
N ASP A 87 1.66 -10.82 5.11
CA ASP A 87 0.27 -10.84 5.57
C ASP A 87 -0.68 -11.14 4.43
N LEU A 88 -0.46 -10.50 3.29
CA LEU A 88 -1.33 -10.67 2.12
C LEU A 88 -1.24 -12.08 1.55
N ASP A 89 -0.03 -12.62 1.46
CA ASP A 89 0.14 -13.97 0.95
C ASP A 89 -0.44 -15.01 1.88
N ARG A 90 -0.35 -14.79 3.19
CA ARG A 90 -0.90 -15.73 4.16
C ARG A 90 -2.43 -15.69 4.17
N ARG A 91 -3.01 -14.50 4.12
CA ARG A 91 -4.47 -14.33 4.20
C ARG A 91 -5.16 -14.57 2.86
N PHE A 92 -4.54 -14.18 1.76
CA PHE A 92 -5.13 -14.26 0.42
C PHE A 92 -4.09 -14.78 -0.56
N PRO A 93 -3.74 -16.07 -0.49
CA PRO A 93 -2.67 -16.63 -1.34
C PRO A 93 -2.94 -16.40 -2.82
N GLY A 94 -1.99 -15.84 -3.52
CA GLY A 94 -2.07 -15.63 -4.96
C GLY A 94 -2.86 -14.42 -5.41
N LEU A 95 -3.57 -13.74 -4.51
CA LEU A 95 -4.43 -12.63 -4.89
C LEU A 95 -3.64 -11.46 -5.49
N ILE A 96 -2.61 -11.01 -4.79
CA ILE A 96 -1.85 -9.85 -5.23
C ILE A 96 -1.14 -10.14 -6.56
N GLN A 97 -0.54 -11.33 -6.67
CA GLN A 97 0.13 -11.73 -7.91
C GLN A 97 -0.84 -11.79 -9.09
N ALA A 98 -2.05 -12.28 -8.86
CA ALA A 98 -3.06 -12.36 -9.91
C ALA A 98 -3.49 -10.97 -10.37
N VAL A 99 -3.69 -10.04 -9.44
CA VAL A 99 -4.09 -8.68 -9.76
C VAL A 99 -2.98 -7.97 -10.55
N ILE A 100 -1.74 -8.11 -10.10
CA ILE A 100 -0.60 -7.49 -10.78
C ILE A 100 -0.45 -8.06 -12.19
N ALA A 101 -0.58 -9.36 -12.34
CA ALA A 101 -0.44 -10.02 -13.65
C ALA A 101 -1.57 -9.63 -14.61
N ALA A 102 -2.74 -9.32 -14.08
CA ALA A 102 -3.87 -8.92 -14.90
C ALA A 102 -3.73 -7.50 -15.44
N GLY A 103 -2.83 -6.73 -14.89
CA GLY A 103 -2.60 -5.37 -15.33
C GLY A 103 -3.30 -4.34 -14.54
#